data_181376ae103952cf26d03be849e4753e
#
_entry.id   181376ae103952cf26d03be849e4753e
#
_cell.length_a   1.000
_cell.length_b   1.000
_cell.length_c   1.000
_cell.angle_alpha   90.00
_cell.angle_beta   90.00
_cell.angle_gamma   90.00
#
_symmetry.space_group_name_H-M   'P 1'
#
loop_
_entity.id
_entity.type
_entity.pdbx_description
1 polymer ?
#
loop_
_entity_poly.entity_id
_entity_poly.type
_entity_poly.pdbx_seq_one_letter_code
_entity_poly.pdbx_strand_id
1 'polypeptide(L)'
;MRSFDAVVVGAGPAGMSAAIGLRAHGLSVLVVDEQPAPGGQIWRAVEAVAPTTTGALLGEEYLAGAELASRFRSCGASYEPETRVWQVESEWKVYMTRRGQAELVETGHVILAMGAQERPAPFPGWTLPGVMTVGSAQILLKTSRQIPSEPVWVVGSGPLPLLYMAQLIRAGGKIAGWLDTSPAGGWRRALPWIGAAMASSKDLLKGLAWMRELQAAGVKRVRGVTAVRALGQDRLQ
;
A
#
# COMPACT_ATOMS: atom_id res chain seq x y z
N MET A 1 28.63 15.46 14.10
CA MET A 1 27.95 14.55 13.17
C MET A 1 26.96 13.72 13.99
N ARG A 2 25.75 13.47 13.50
CA ARG A 2 24.72 12.68 14.24
C ARG A 2 25.07 11.19 14.08
N SER A 3 24.94 10.43 15.17
CA SER A 3 25.18 8.99 15.16
C SER A 3 24.06 8.24 15.89
N PHE A 4 23.72 7.05 15.38
CA PHE A 4 22.72 6.14 15.94
C PHE A 4 23.22 4.69 15.86
N ASP A 5 22.74 3.83 16.73
CA ASP A 5 23.05 2.39 16.65
C ASP A 5 22.40 1.79 15.38
N ALA A 6 21.21 2.27 15.02
CA ALA A 6 20.51 1.84 13.81
C ALA A 6 19.74 2.97 13.12
N VAL A 7 19.77 2.97 11.79
CA VAL A 7 18.89 3.78 10.92
C VAL A 7 17.92 2.86 10.21
N VAL A 8 16.63 3.15 10.34
CA VAL A 8 15.54 2.44 9.65
C VAL A 8 14.99 3.33 8.53
N VAL A 9 15.07 2.87 7.30
CA VAL A 9 14.58 3.59 6.13
C VAL A 9 13.19 3.09 5.77
N GLY A 10 12.18 3.93 6.00
CA GLY A 10 10.76 3.65 5.83
C GLY A 10 10.03 3.41 7.14
N ALA A 11 8.95 4.15 7.37
CA ALA A 11 8.05 4.04 8.53
C ALA A 11 6.74 3.29 8.19
N GLY A 12 6.81 2.33 7.28
CA GLY A 12 5.74 1.35 7.06
C GLY A 12 5.67 0.33 8.19
N PRO A 13 4.78 -0.68 8.10
CA PRO A 13 4.62 -1.72 9.14
C PRO A 13 5.92 -2.36 9.59
N ALA A 14 6.78 -2.72 8.64
CA ALA A 14 8.07 -3.35 8.90
C ALA A 14 9.03 -2.42 9.65
N GLY A 15 9.15 -1.15 9.20
CA GLY A 15 10.06 -0.19 9.83
C GLY A 15 9.61 0.21 11.22
N MET A 16 8.31 0.42 11.44
CA MET A 16 7.75 0.68 12.76
C MET A 16 8.02 -0.48 13.73
N SER A 17 7.79 -1.72 13.28
CA SER A 17 8.05 -2.92 14.09
C SER A 17 9.52 -3.09 14.40
N ALA A 18 10.41 -2.85 13.43
CA ALA A 18 11.85 -2.89 13.62
C ALA A 18 12.31 -1.85 14.66
N ALA A 19 11.82 -0.60 14.54
CA ALA A 19 12.17 0.47 15.48
C ALA A 19 11.72 0.15 16.90
N ILE A 20 10.50 -0.35 17.08
CA ILE A 20 9.99 -0.77 18.39
C ILE A 20 10.88 -1.88 18.98
N GLY A 21 11.23 -2.91 18.19
CA GLY A 21 12.09 -4.01 18.64
C GLY A 21 13.48 -3.54 19.04
N LEU A 22 14.13 -2.71 18.24
CA LEU A 22 15.45 -2.16 18.54
C LEU A 22 15.44 -1.28 19.80
N ARG A 23 14.41 -0.44 19.96
CA ARG A 23 14.25 0.39 21.15
C ARG A 23 14.01 -0.43 22.42
N ALA A 24 13.31 -1.56 22.33
CA ALA A 24 13.12 -2.48 23.45
C ALA A 24 14.44 -3.07 23.94
N HIS A 25 15.48 -3.13 23.09
CA HIS A 25 16.84 -3.54 23.44
C HIS A 25 17.76 -2.36 23.81
N GLY A 26 17.22 -1.16 24.01
CA GLY A 26 17.98 0.00 24.45
C GLY A 26 18.81 0.70 23.38
N LEU A 27 18.71 0.28 22.11
CA LEU A 27 19.47 0.88 21.01
C LEU A 27 18.94 2.26 20.65
N SER A 28 19.82 3.19 20.28
CA SER A 28 19.44 4.49 19.69
C SER A 28 19.02 4.28 18.22
N VAL A 29 17.81 4.70 17.87
CA VAL A 29 17.22 4.43 16.55
C VAL A 29 16.74 5.71 15.90
N LEU A 30 17.15 5.93 14.66
CA LEU A 30 16.56 6.92 13.77
C LEU A 30 15.69 6.22 12.73
N VAL A 31 14.45 6.66 12.59
CA VAL A 31 13.54 6.23 11.51
C VAL A 31 13.30 7.40 10.57
N VAL A 32 13.52 7.19 9.29
CA VAL A 32 13.30 8.20 8.25
C VAL A 32 12.27 7.72 7.23
N ASP A 33 11.39 8.60 6.78
CA ASP A 33 10.36 8.27 5.78
C ASP A 33 10.09 9.48 4.88
N GLU A 34 9.84 9.24 3.59
CA GLU A 34 9.47 10.30 2.64
C GLU A 34 8.07 10.85 2.90
N GLN A 35 7.22 10.12 3.61
CA GLN A 35 5.86 10.53 3.89
C GLN A 35 5.79 11.40 5.16
N PRO A 36 4.77 12.25 5.29
CA PRO A 36 4.60 13.12 6.45
C PRO A 36 4.18 12.37 7.73
N ALA A 37 3.69 11.13 7.60
CA ALA A 37 3.20 10.32 8.71
C ALA A 37 3.55 8.84 8.52
N PRO A 38 3.67 8.06 9.60
CA PRO A 38 3.96 6.62 9.52
C PRO A 38 2.76 5.85 8.98
N GLY A 39 3.00 4.61 8.54
CA GLY A 39 2.00 3.68 8.03
C GLY A 39 2.32 3.12 6.65
N GLY A 40 3.18 3.79 5.89
CA GLY A 40 3.58 3.37 4.54
C GLY A 40 2.39 3.30 3.58
N GLN A 41 2.42 2.40 2.60
CA GLN A 41 1.35 2.26 1.61
C GLN A 41 0.10 1.57 2.19
N ILE A 42 0.29 0.58 3.06
CA ILE A 42 -0.81 -0.24 3.61
C ILE A 42 -1.68 0.60 4.54
N TRP A 43 -1.06 1.34 5.45
CA TRP A 43 -1.71 2.14 6.49
C TRP A 43 -1.49 3.65 6.26
N ARG A 44 -1.51 4.05 4.99
CA ARG A 44 -1.33 5.46 4.63
C ARG A 44 -2.35 6.34 5.34
N ALA A 45 -1.83 7.38 6.01
CA ALA A 45 -2.61 8.34 6.80
C ALA A 45 -3.42 7.70 7.94
N VAL A 46 -3.02 6.53 8.46
CA VAL A 46 -3.80 5.79 9.46
C VAL A 46 -4.09 6.60 10.72
N GLU A 47 -3.13 7.38 11.21
CA GLU A 47 -3.31 8.21 12.41
C GLU A 47 -4.46 9.22 12.26
N ALA A 48 -4.59 9.81 11.07
CA ALA A 48 -5.63 10.80 10.78
C ALA A 48 -6.97 10.18 10.36
N VAL A 49 -6.94 9.02 9.69
CA VAL A 49 -8.11 8.43 9.03
C VAL A 49 -8.80 7.37 9.89
N ALA A 50 -8.05 6.62 10.71
CA ALA A 50 -8.62 5.56 11.55
C ALA A 50 -9.79 6.04 12.45
N PRO A 51 -9.76 7.22 13.08
CA PRO A 51 -10.87 7.69 13.93
C PRO A 51 -12.08 8.21 13.15
N THR A 52 -12.06 8.12 11.82
CA THR A 52 -13.11 8.67 10.96
C THR A 52 -14.00 7.57 10.38
N THR A 53 -15.14 7.96 9.79
CA THR A 53 -16.02 7.06 9.04
C THR A 53 -15.27 6.37 7.88
N THR A 54 -14.31 7.04 7.25
CA THR A 54 -13.45 6.44 6.21
C THR A 54 -12.61 5.30 6.77
N GLY A 55 -12.08 5.43 7.99
CA GLY A 55 -11.34 4.35 8.65
C GLY A 55 -12.20 3.09 8.79
N ALA A 56 -13.43 3.23 9.22
CA ALA A 56 -14.39 2.12 9.31
C ALA A 56 -14.66 1.46 7.94
N LEU A 57 -14.79 2.25 6.87
CA LEU A 57 -14.97 1.73 5.50
C LEU A 57 -13.77 0.96 4.99
N LEU A 58 -12.56 1.36 5.39
CA LEU A 58 -11.31 0.70 4.98
C LEU A 58 -11.12 -0.68 5.67
N GLY A 59 -11.81 -0.90 6.79
CA GLY A 59 -11.90 -2.19 7.47
C GLY A 59 -10.90 -2.37 8.62
N GLU A 60 -11.12 -3.43 9.39
CA GLU A 60 -10.38 -3.72 10.64
C GLU A 60 -8.86 -3.80 10.45
N GLU A 61 -8.39 -4.36 9.35
CA GLU A 61 -6.95 -4.45 9.06
C GLU A 61 -6.29 -3.09 8.85
N TYR A 62 -7.04 -2.14 8.32
CA TYR A 62 -6.55 -0.78 8.24
C TYR A 62 -6.51 -0.13 9.63
N LEU A 63 -7.54 -0.37 10.45
CA LEU A 63 -7.62 0.15 11.81
C LEU A 63 -6.51 -0.41 12.73
N ALA A 64 -6.11 -1.67 12.55
CA ALA A 64 -5.01 -2.27 13.29
C ALA A 64 -3.68 -1.51 13.14
N GLY A 65 -3.51 -0.79 12.03
CA GLY A 65 -2.35 0.07 11.82
C GLY A 65 -2.24 1.22 12.81
N ALA A 66 -3.35 1.71 13.34
CA ALA A 66 -3.35 2.80 14.32
C ALA A 66 -2.69 2.39 15.64
N GLU A 67 -2.90 1.15 16.09
CA GLU A 67 -2.24 0.63 17.28
C GLU A 67 -0.72 0.56 17.12
N LEU A 68 -0.25 0.01 16.00
CA LEU A 68 1.19 -0.06 15.73
C LEU A 68 1.81 1.34 15.61
N ALA A 69 1.13 2.29 14.95
CA ALA A 69 1.59 3.67 14.86
C ALA A 69 1.69 4.33 16.22
N SER A 70 0.71 4.12 17.11
CA SER A 70 0.73 4.62 18.49
C SER A 70 1.90 4.04 19.29
N ARG A 71 2.13 2.74 19.23
CA ARG A 71 3.26 2.06 19.87
C ARG A 71 4.59 2.58 19.32
N PHE A 72 4.69 2.81 18.02
CA PHE A 72 5.86 3.40 17.39
C PHE A 72 6.12 4.82 17.90
N ARG A 73 5.09 5.67 17.99
CA ARG A 73 5.22 7.04 18.54
C ARG A 73 5.74 7.05 19.98
N SER A 74 5.36 6.07 20.77
CA SER A 74 5.73 5.98 22.19
C SER A 74 7.03 5.20 22.45
N CYS A 75 7.63 4.53 21.45
CA CYS A 75 8.79 3.67 21.67
C CYS A 75 10.11 4.41 21.95
N GLY A 76 10.15 5.73 21.76
CA GLY A 76 11.34 6.56 21.98
C GLY A 76 12.36 6.53 20.82
N ALA A 77 11.99 6.03 19.63
CA ALA A 77 12.81 6.23 18.42
C ALA A 77 12.72 7.67 17.93
N SER A 78 13.83 8.19 17.41
CA SER A 78 13.81 9.46 16.66
C SER A 78 13.11 9.22 15.33
N TYR A 79 12.04 9.96 15.03
CA TYR A 79 11.33 9.86 13.77
C TYR A 79 11.41 11.15 12.97
N GLU A 80 11.87 11.04 11.74
CA GLU A 80 12.02 12.15 10.80
C GLU A 80 11.21 11.89 9.53
N PRO A 81 9.98 12.39 9.47
CA PRO A 81 9.17 12.37 8.26
C PRO A 81 9.73 13.34 7.20
N GLU A 82 9.20 13.24 5.97
CA GLU A 82 9.58 14.09 4.83
C GLU A 82 11.09 14.07 4.55
N THR A 83 11.72 12.92 4.84
CA THR A 83 13.15 12.70 4.71
C THR A 83 13.42 11.63 3.68
N ARG A 84 14.18 11.96 2.65
CA ARG A 84 14.56 11.05 1.57
C ARG A 84 16.01 10.63 1.71
N VAL A 85 16.24 9.33 1.87
CA VAL A 85 17.57 8.72 1.74
C VAL A 85 17.87 8.52 0.26
N TRP A 86 19.03 9.00 -0.18
CA TRP A 86 19.43 8.89 -1.57
C TRP A 86 20.75 8.14 -1.77
N GLN A 87 21.54 7.94 -0.70
CA GLN A 87 22.77 7.16 -0.76
C GLN A 87 23.06 6.51 0.60
N VAL A 88 23.59 5.31 0.57
CA VAL A 88 24.19 4.62 1.71
C VAL A 88 25.57 4.15 1.27
N GLU A 89 26.60 4.56 1.99
CA GLU A 89 27.99 4.18 1.73
C GLU A 89 28.47 3.09 2.70
N SER A 90 29.66 2.58 2.40
CA SER A 90 30.42 1.72 3.32
C SER A 90 30.57 2.41 4.67
N GLU A 91 30.79 1.61 5.73
CA GLU A 91 30.80 2.11 7.11
C GLU A 91 29.47 2.73 7.55
N TRP A 92 28.38 2.41 6.84
CA TRP A 92 27.01 2.80 7.12
C TRP A 92 26.81 4.32 7.26
N LYS A 93 27.35 5.06 6.33
CA LYS A 93 27.08 6.49 6.18
C LYS A 93 25.81 6.67 5.36
N VAL A 94 24.78 7.25 5.96
CA VAL A 94 23.46 7.45 5.36
C VAL A 94 23.29 8.90 4.98
N TYR A 95 23.20 9.16 3.68
CA TYR A 95 22.97 10.48 3.12
C TYR A 95 21.48 10.68 2.86
N MET A 96 20.93 11.77 3.33
CA MET A 96 19.52 12.07 3.22
C MET A 96 19.27 13.56 2.95
N THR A 97 18.10 13.86 2.44
CA THR A 97 17.61 15.22 2.26
C THR A 97 16.34 15.41 3.08
N ARG A 98 16.32 16.45 3.90
CA ARG A 98 15.18 16.86 4.69
C ARG A 98 14.97 18.35 4.53
N ARG A 99 13.74 18.77 4.17
CA ARG A 99 13.40 20.20 3.98
C ARG A 99 14.38 20.94 3.06
N GLY A 100 14.85 20.28 2.02
CA GLY A 100 15.79 20.84 1.04
C GLY A 100 17.26 20.91 1.50
N GLN A 101 17.58 20.43 2.70
CA GLN A 101 18.95 20.37 3.21
C GLN A 101 19.48 18.94 3.18
N ALA A 102 20.73 18.79 2.72
CA ALA A 102 21.42 17.51 2.77
C ALA A 102 22.00 17.29 4.17
N GLU A 103 21.79 16.10 4.69
CA GLU A 103 22.29 15.65 6.00
C GLU A 103 23.04 14.33 5.84
N LEU A 104 24.02 14.11 6.73
CA LEU A 104 24.75 12.86 6.87
C LEU A 104 24.56 12.33 8.29
N VAL A 105 24.22 11.04 8.38
CA VAL A 105 24.13 10.30 9.64
C VAL A 105 25.04 9.08 9.57
N GLU A 106 25.81 8.84 10.60
CA GLU A 106 26.57 7.60 10.79
C GLU A 106 25.76 6.62 11.65
N THR A 107 25.90 5.35 11.35
CA THR A 107 25.15 4.31 12.09
C THR A 107 25.92 3.00 12.14
N GLY A 108 25.62 2.15 13.12
CA GLY A 108 26.13 0.79 13.16
C GLY A 108 25.39 -0.18 12.24
N HIS A 109 24.10 0.12 11.94
CA HIS A 109 23.25 -0.76 11.17
C HIS A 109 22.25 0.04 10.31
N VAL A 110 21.97 -0.43 9.10
CA VAL A 110 20.90 0.11 8.26
C VAL A 110 19.85 -0.96 8.02
N ILE A 111 18.59 -0.64 8.30
CA ILE A 111 17.44 -1.50 8.02
C ILE A 111 16.62 -0.88 6.90
N LEU A 112 16.57 -1.54 5.75
CA LEU A 112 15.80 -1.13 4.61
C LEU A 112 14.37 -1.66 4.71
N ALA A 113 13.42 -0.80 5.05
CA ALA A 113 11.99 -1.10 5.21
C ALA A 113 11.14 -0.28 4.25
N MET A 114 11.62 -0.04 3.04
CA MET A 114 11.05 0.84 2.02
C MET A 114 9.72 0.33 1.42
N GLY A 115 9.32 -0.91 1.73
CA GLY A 115 8.09 -1.50 1.24
C GLY A 115 8.13 -1.86 -0.24
N ALA A 116 6.97 -1.79 -0.87
CA ALA A 116 6.80 -2.08 -2.28
C ALA A 116 6.03 -0.96 -2.97
N GLN A 117 6.34 -0.74 -4.24
CA GLN A 117 5.66 0.21 -5.10
C GLN A 117 4.99 -0.53 -6.25
N GLU A 118 3.76 -0.14 -6.59
CA GLU A 118 3.07 -0.71 -7.73
C GLU A 118 3.81 -0.35 -9.03
N ARG A 119 4.09 -1.38 -9.83
CA ARG A 119 4.71 -1.20 -11.14
C ARG A 119 3.60 -1.01 -12.19
N PRO A 120 3.49 0.16 -12.80
CA PRO A 120 2.55 0.35 -13.91
C PRO A 120 2.88 -0.60 -15.07
N ALA A 121 1.87 -1.28 -15.60
CA ALA A 121 2.00 -2.09 -16.81
C ALA A 121 1.52 -1.24 -18.01
N PRO A 122 2.41 -0.84 -18.93
CA PRO A 122 2.02 -0.02 -20.07
C PRO A 122 1.13 -0.80 -21.04
N PHE A 123 0.06 -0.16 -21.49
CA PHE A 123 -0.84 -0.65 -22.54
C PHE A 123 -1.29 0.55 -23.42
N PRO A 124 -1.77 0.36 -24.62
CA PRO A 124 -2.19 1.47 -25.46
C PRO A 124 -3.21 2.39 -24.76
N GLY A 125 -2.86 3.67 -24.61
CA GLY A 125 -3.69 4.68 -23.94
C GLY A 125 -3.51 4.77 -22.41
N TRP A 126 -2.56 4.06 -21.80
CA TRP A 126 -2.37 4.07 -20.34
C TRP A 126 -1.99 5.43 -19.74
N THR A 127 -1.54 6.37 -20.58
CA THR A 127 -1.19 7.75 -20.17
C THR A 127 -2.34 8.74 -20.29
N LEU A 128 -3.50 8.31 -20.78
CA LEU A 128 -4.68 9.19 -20.89
C LEU A 128 -5.13 9.63 -19.49
N PRO A 129 -5.46 10.92 -19.30
CA PRO A 129 -6.15 11.38 -18.10
C PRO A 129 -7.40 10.53 -17.81
N GLY A 130 -7.55 10.07 -16.58
CA GLY A 130 -8.59 9.12 -16.18
C GLY A 130 -8.10 7.67 -16.08
N VAL A 131 -6.88 7.37 -16.57
CA VAL A 131 -6.22 6.07 -16.35
C VAL A 131 -5.22 6.22 -15.19
N MET A 132 -5.30 5.34 -14.21
CA MET A 132 -4.38 5.32 -13.08
C MET A 132 -4.20 3.90 -12.55
N THR A 133 -3.15 3.68 -11.78
CA THR A 133 -2.96 2.39 -11.12
C THR A 133 -3.95 2.22 -9.97
N VAL A 134 -4.27 0.98 -9.62
CA VAL A 134 -5.19 0.66 -8.51
C VAL A 134 -4.62 1.19 -7.18
N GLY A 135 -3.30 1.10 -6.99
CA GLY A 135 -2.64 1.63 -5.80
C GLY A 135 -2.79 3.15 -5.70
N SER A 136 -2.65 3.89 -6.80
CA SER A 136 -2.87 5.34 -6.82
C SER A 136 -4.31 5.69 -6.47
N ALA A 137 -5.28 4.99 -7.04
CA ALA A 137 -6.70 5.19 -6.71
C ALA A 137 -7.01 4.89 -5.24
N GLN A 138 -6.39 3.84 -4.68
CA GLN A 138 -6.52 3.51 -3.26
C GLN A 138 -5.89 4.59 -2.35
N ILE A 139 -4.76 5.19 -2.77
CA ILE A 139 -4.15 6.30 -2.03
C ILE A 139 -5.11 7.49 -1.98
N LEU A 140 -5.72 7.89 -3.10
CA LEU A 140 -6.71 8.98 -3.14
C LEU A 140 -7.87 8.72 -2.19
N LEU A 141 -8.39 7.50 -2.17
CA LEU A 141 -9.45 7.11 -1.23
C LEU A 141 -9.00 7.22 0.23
N LYS A 142 -7.80 6.73 0.56
CA LYS A 142 -7.27 6.74 1.93
C LYS A 142 -6.91 8.14 2.43
N THR A 143 -6.30 8.98 1.60
CA THR A 143 -5.77 10.27 2.04
C THR A 143 -6.76 11.42 1.89
N SER A 144 -7.51 11.43 0.79
CA SER A 144 -8.35 12.57 0.39
C SER A 144 -9.82 12.23 0.34
N ARG A 145 -10.20 10.98 0.65
CA ARG A 145 -11.58 10.46 0.54
C ARG A 145 -12.16 10.63 -0.87
N GLN A 146 -11.29 10.71 -1.86
CA GLN A 146 -11.71 10.90 -3.24
C GLN A 146 -12.08 9.55 -3.86
N ILE A 147 -13.23 9.54 -4.50
CA ILE A 147 -13.71 8.44 -5.34
C ILE A 147 -14.04 8.98 -6.73
N PRO A 148 -13.94 8.16 -7.77
CA PRO A 148 -14.38 8.54 -9.12
C PRO A 148 -15.84 8.95 -9.14
N SER A 149 -16.17 10.02 -9.85
CA SER A 149 -17.56 10.48 -10.08
C SER A 149 -18.33 9.54 -11.00
N GLU A 150 -17.63 8.96 -11.96
CA GLU A 150 -18.20 8.05 -12.96
C GLU A 150 -17.85 6.58 -12.65
N PRO A 151 -18.65 5.62 -13.16
CA PRO A 151 -18.33 4.21 -13.01
C PRO A 151 -17.00 3.85 -13.64
N VAL A 152 -16.15 3.13 -12.91
CA VAL A 152 -14.80 2.77 -13.35
C VAL A 152 -14.70 1.35 -13.86
N TRP A 153 -13.83 1.12 -14.84
CA TRP A 153 -13.33 -0.19 -15.20
C TRP A 153 -12.08 -0.50 -14.40
N VAL A 154 -12.05 -1.65 -13.74
CA VAL A 154 -10.87 -2.12 -13.03
C VAL A 154 -10.21 -3.23 -13.84
N VAL A 155 -8.92 -3.08 -14.12
CA VAL A 155 -8.14 -4.03 -14.92
C VAL A 155 -7.05 -4.64 -14.04
N GLY A 156 -6.94 -5.95 -14.03
CA GLY A 156 -5.90 -6.64 -13.29
C GLY A 156 -6.39 -7.88 -12.56
N SER A 157 -5.48 -8.51 -11.84
CA SER A 157 -5.74 -9.73 -11.06
C SER A 157 -5.09 -9.65 -9.69
N GLY A 158 -5.48 -10.55 -8.79
CA GLY A 158 -4.93 -10.64 -7.45
C GLY A 158 -5.70 -9.85 -6.38
N PRO A 159 -5.15 -9.76 -5.16
CA PRO A 159 -5.89 -9.25 -4.01
C PRO A 159 -6.07 -7.72 -4.02
N LEU A 160 -5.12 -6.96 -4.58
CA LEU A 160 -5.19 -5.49 -4.55
C LEU A 160 -6.37 -4.92 -5.33
N PRO A 161 -6.66 -5.33 -6.58
CA PRO A 161 -7.88 -4.95 -7.28
C PRO A 161 -9.16 -5.31 -6.54
N LEU A 162 -9.22 -6.52 -5.94
CA LEU A 162 -10.37 -6.97 -5.16
C LEU A 162 -10.61 -6.09 -3.93
N LEU A 163 -9.55 -5.80 -3.17
CA LEU A 163 -9.62 -4.94 -2.00
C LEU A 163 -10.09 -3.54 -2.38
N TYR A 164 -9.49 -2.95 -3.42
CA TYR A 164 -9.87 -1.61 -3.87
C TYR A 164 -11.33 -1.55 -4.32
N MET A 165 -11.79 -2.52 -5.11
CA MET A 165 -13.17 -2.57 -5.57
C MET A 165 -14.17 -2.67 -4.41
N ALA A 166 -13.88 -3.52 -3.41
CA ALA A 166 -14.72 -3.63 -2.21
C ALA A 166 -14.73 -2.29 -1.42
N GLN A 167 -13.57 -1.67 -1.22
CA GLN A 167 -13.47 -0.38 -0.55
C GLN A 167 -14.18 0.74 -1.32
N LEU A 168 -14.09 0.74 -2.66
CA LEU A 168 -14.77 1.71 -3.52
C LEU A 168 -16.29 1.59 -3.40
N ILE A 169 -16.84 0.37 -3.44
CA ILE A 169 -18.27 0.12 -3.28
C ILE A 169 -18.74 0.62 -1.91
N ARG A 170 -18.04 0.29 -0.84
CA ARG A 170 -18.36 0.74 0.53
C ARG A 170 -18.33 2.26 0.65
N ALA A 171 -17.45 2.92 -0.10
CA ALA A 171 -17.35 4.38 -0.17
C ALA A 171 -18.42 5.03 -1.05
N GLY A 172 -19.33 4.26 -1.67
CA GLY A 172 -20.39 4.75 -2.55
C GLY A 172 -19.98 4.91 -4.01
N GLY A 173 -18.78 4.47 -4.39
CA GLY A 173 -18.32 4.51 -5.77
C GLY A 173 -18.97 3.43 -6.64
N LYS A 174 -18.92 3.60 -7.95
CA LYS A 174 -19.53 2.69 -8.93
C LYS A 174 -18.47 2.01 -9.79
N ILE A 175 -18.67 0.71 -10.06
CA ILE A 175 -17.79 -0.10 -10.88
C ILE A 175 -18.56 -0.54 -12.12
N ALA A 176 -18.10 -0.11 -13.31
CA ALA A 176 -18.66 -0.50 -14.61
C ALA A 176 -18.36 -1.98 -14.92
N GLY A 177 -17.17 -2.44 -14.55
CA GLY A 177 -16.79 -3.83 -14.71
C GLY A 177 -15.36 -4.12 -14.26
N TRP A 178 -15.06 -5.42 -14.19
CA TRP A 178 -13.73 -5.94 -13.86
C TRP A 178 -13.18 -6.78 -15.02
N LEU A 179 -12.09 -6.31 -15.62
CA LEU A 179 -11.31 -7.01 -16.63
C LEU A 179 -10.23 -7.83 -15.93
N ASP A 180 -10.54 -9.08 -15.66
CA ASP A 180 -9.67 -9.99 -14.92
C ASP A 180 -8.61 -10.61 -15.85
N THR A 181 -7.36 -10.28 -15.60
CA THR A 181 -6.21 -10.76 -16.36
C THR A 181 -5.68 -12.12 -15.87
N SER A 182 -6.36 -12.78 -14.93
CA SER A 182 -5.98 -14.11 -14.48
C SER A 182 -6.03 -15.09 -15.64
N PRO A 183 -5.00 -15.95 -15.83
CA PRO A 183 -5.00 -16.96 -16.87
C PRO A 183 -6.18 -17.93 -16.74
N ALA A 184 -6.76 -18.32 -17.86
CA ALA A 184 -7.79 -19.36 -17.88
C ALA A 184 -7.23 -20.67 -17.27
N GLY A 185 -8.04 -21.36 -16.48
CA GLY A 185 -7.63 -22.63 -15.85
C GLY A 185 -6.65 -22.50 -14.68
N GLY A 186 -6.46 -21.31 -14.13
CA GLY A 186 -5.55 -21.05 -13.00
C GLY A 186 -5.79 -21.96 -11.79
N TRP A 187 -7.02 -22.41 -11.56
CA TRP A 187 -7.36 -23.33 -10.47
C TRP A 187 -6.62 -24.69 -10.56
N ARG A 188 -6.34 -25.20 -11.78
CA ARG A 188 -5.56 -26.44 -11.97
C ARG A 188 -4.12 -26.29 -11.51
N ARG A 189 -3.55 -25.09 -11.71
CA ARG A 189 -2.20 -24.75 -11.24
C ARG A 189 -2.14 -24.51 -9.74
N ALA A 190 -3.28 -24.20 -9.09
CA ALA A 190 -3.39 -24.01 -7.66
C ALA A 190 -3.52 -25.34 -6.88
N LEU A 191 -3.93 -26.44 -7.54
CA LEU A 191 -4.11 -27.75 -6.90
C LEU A 191 -2.92 -28.22 -6.06
N PRO A 192 -1.66 -28.16 -6.52
CA PRO A 192 -0.50 -28.56 -5.71
C PRO A 192 -0.31 -27.71 -4.44
N TRP A 193 -0.91 -26.53 -4.40
CA TRP A 193 -0.75 -25.56 -3.30
C TRP A 193 -1.92 -25.55 -2.32
N ILE A 194 -2.83 -26.52 -2.38
CA ILE A 194 -4.01 -26.60 -1.51
C ILE A 194 -3.61 -26.61 -0.03
N GLY A 195 -2.54 -27.32 0.34
CA GLY A 195 -2.06 -27.35 1.73
C GLY A 195 -1.62 -25.96 2.23
N ALA A 196 -0.88 -25.21 1.41
CA ALA A 196 -0.49 -23.83 1.72
C ALA A 196 -1.72 -22.89 1.76
N ALA A 197 -2.69 -23.10 0.86
CA ALA A 197 -3.94 -22.37 0.83
C ALA A 197 -4.77 -22.59 2.11
N MET A 198 -4.78 -23.80 2.65
CA MET A 198 -5.44 -24.11 3.94
C MET A 198 -4.75 -23.39 5.12
N ALA A 199 -3.43 -23.27 5.11
CA ALA A 199 -2.69 -22.48 6.11
C ALA A 199 -3.06 -20.98 6.06
N SER A 200 -3.43 -20.46 4.88
CA SER A 200 -3.89 -19.07 4.67
C SER A 200 -5.42 -18.98 4.56
N SER A 201 -6.16 -19.83 5.24
CA SER A 201 -7.64 -19.90 5.14
C SER A 201 -8.35 -18.58 5.42
N LYS A 202 -7.82 -17.75 6.35
CA LYS A 202 -8.38 -16.43 6.65
C LYS A 202 -8.33 -15.50 5.42
N ASP A 203 -7.22 -15.48 4.69
CA ASP A 203 -7.06 -14.63 3.50
C ASP A 203 -7.95 -15.11 2.35
N LEU A 204 -8.11 -16.44 2.21
CA LEU A 204 -9.03 -17.01 1.23
C LEU A 204 -10.49 -16.67 1.53
N LEU A 205 -10.93 -16.83 2.77
CA LEU A 205 -12.30 -16.48 3.19
C LEU A 205 -12.59 -15.00 2.96
N LYS A 206 -11.62 -14.15 3.21
CA LYS A 206 -11.68 -12.72 2.97
C LYS A 206 -11.79 -12.40 1.47
N GLY A 207 -10.96 -13.02 0.65
CA GLY A 207 -11.07 -12.88 -0.80
C GLY A 207 -12.43 -13.34 -1.34
N LEU A 208 -12.98 -14.42 -0.79
CA LEU A 208 -14.33 -14.89 -1.11
C LEU A 208 -15.42 -13.92 -0.67
N ALA A 209 -15.27 -13.31 0.50
CA ALA A 209 -16.19 -12.28 0.98
C ALA A 209 -16.21 -11.07 0.05
N TRP A 210 -15.05 -10.55 -0.35
CA TRP A 210 -14.98 -9.47 -1.34
C TRP A 210 -15.60 -9.84 -2.68
N MET A 211 -15.35 -11.06 -3.16
CA MET A 211 -15.96 -11.56 -4.40
C MET A 211 -17.49 -11.59 -4.32
N ARG A 212 -18.05 -12.01 -3.17
CA ARG A 212 -19.51 -11.99 -2.94
C ARG A 212 -20.06 -10.56 -2.90
N GLU A 213 -19.34 -9.65 -2.27
CA GLU A 213 -19.69 -8.22 -2.21
C GLU A 213 -19.74 -7.60 -3.62
N LEU A 214 -18.75 -7.88 -4.46
CA LEU A 214 -18.73 -7.43 -5.86
C LEU A 214 -19.90 -8.02 -6.67
N GLN A 215 -20.18 -9.30 -6.47
CA GLN A 215 -21.30 -9.96 -7.13
C GLN A 215 -22.64 -9.38 -6.70
N ALA A 216 -22.83 -9.13 -5.41
CA ALA A 216 -24.04 -8.49 -4.88
C ALA A 216 -24.23 -7.07 -5.42
N ALA A 217 -23.12 -6.34 -5.65
CA ALA A 217 -23.13 -5.03 -6.28
C ALA A 217 -23.31 -5.06 -7.83
N GLY A 218 -23.49 -6.24 -8.41
CA GLY A 218 -23.71 -6.39 -9.85
C GLY A 218 -22.48 -6.17 -10.75
N VAL A 219 -21.26 -6.21 -10.19
CA VAL A 219 -20.03 -6.00 -10.94
C VAL A 219 -19.81 -7.11 -11.96
N LYS A 220 -19.81 -6.76 -13.24
CA LYS A 220 -19.53 -7.71 -14.34
C LYS A 220 -18.05 -8.05 -14.37
N ARG A 221 -17.71 -9.34 -14.29
CA ARG A 221 -16.34 -9.84 -14.41
C ARG A 221 -16.10 -10.49 -15.76
N VAL A 222 -15.16 -9.95 -16.54
CA VAL A 222 -14.67 -10.55 -17.79
C VAL A 222 -13.35 -11.24 -17.49
N ARG A 223 -13.27 -12.56 -17.68
CA ARG A 223 -12.09 -13.37 -17.35
C ARG A 223 -11.20 -13.61 -18.56
N GLY A 224 -9.91 -13.85 -18.29
CA GLY A 224 -8.95 -14.25 -19.32
C GLY A 224 -8.61 -13.10 -20.26
N VAL A 225 -8.67 -11.88 -19.79
CA VAL A 225 -8.31 -10.70 -20.58
C VAL A 225 -6.80 -10.70 -20.80
N THR A 226 -6.37 -10.74 -22.06
CA THR A 226 -4.96 -10.79 -22.48
C THR A 226 -4.49 -9.49 -23.10
N ALA A 227 -5.40 -8.63 -23.56
CA ALA A 227 -5.08 -7.32 -24.14
C ALA A 227 -6.11 -6.28 -23.69
N VAL A 228 -5.61 -5.09 -23.40
CA VAL A 228 -6.40 -3.92 -22.99
C VAL A 228 -5.95 -2.71 -23.79
N ARG A 229 -6.90 -1.84 -24.10
CA ARG A 229 -6.63 -0.54 -24.71
C ARG A 229 -7.55 0.49 -24.06
N ALA A 230 -7.01 1.62 -23.65
CA ALA A 230 -7.81 2.80 -23.29
C ALA A 230 -8.01 3.67 -24.52
N LEU A 231 -9.23 4.12 -24.73
CA LEU A 231 -9.61 4.97 -25.86
C LEU A 231 -9.96 6.36 -25.37
N GLY A 232 -9.63 7.36 -26.17
CA GLY A 232 -9.89 8.77 -25.91
C GLY A 232 -8.93 9.66 -26.68
N GLN A 233 -9.21 10.95 -26.71
CA GLN A 233 -8.30 11.97 -27.27
C GLN A 233 -7.58 12.69 -26.13
N ASP A 234 -8.29 13.56 -25.41
CA ASP A 234 -7.73 14.34 -24.29
C ASP A 234 -7.88 13.63 -22.94
N ARG A 235 -8.79 12.67 -22.85
CA ARG A 235 -9.04 11.84 -21.66
C ARG A 235 -9.71 10.54 -22.06
N LEU A 236 -9.76 9.59 -21.12
CA LEU A 236 -10.48 8.33 -21.25
C LEU A 236 -11.98 8.61 -21.52
N GLN A 237 -12.54 7.89 -22.49
CA GLN A 237 -13.95 7.95 -22.91
C GLN A 237 -14.66 6.62 -22.61
#